data_1e46859c0c697595b5440667596eeb19
#
_entry.id   1e46859c0c697595b5440667596eeb19
#
_cell.length_a   1.000
_cell.length_b   1.000
_cell.length_c   1.000
_cell.angle_alpha   90.00
_cell.angle_beta   90.00
_cell.angle_gamma   90.00
#
_symmetry.space_group_name_H-M   'P 1'
#
loop_
_entity.id
_entity.type
_entity.pdbx_description
1 polymer ?
#
loop_
_entity_poly.entity_id
_entity_poly.type
_entity_poly.pdbx_seq_one_letter_code
_entity_poly.pdbx_strand_id
1 'polypeptide(L)'
;RQKAYIHLFGTAQTAGLIALRRGVNAELAQISGLLHDYRKYLTGVDEKHAEESADAVMPILAKTGLFSVCEIGNITRAIANHSDKENVGLPLDEVLKDADILQHVLQNTTCAAPKR
;
A
#
# COMPACT_ATOMS: atom_id res chain seq x y z
N ARG A 1 0.61 13.30 -12.01
CA ARG A 1 0.38 11.95 -12.51
C ARG A 1 1.58 11.05 -12.41
N GLN A 2 2.71 11.50 -12.92
CA GLN A 2 3.93 10.73 -12.80
C GLN A 2 4.28 10.44 -11.36
N LYS A 3 4.07 11.41 -10.48
CA LYS A 3 4.34 11.22 -9.06
C LYS A 3 3.47 10.13 -8.45
N ALA A 4 2.21 10.04 -8.90
CA ALA A 4 1.31 9.02 -8.42
C ALA A 4 1.78 7.63 -8.83
N TYR A 5 2.16 7.47 -10.10
CA TYR A 5 2.65 6.18 -10.57
C TYR A 5 3.94 5.78 -9.88
N ILE A 6 4.87 6.72 -9.71
CA ILE A 6 6.13 6.44 -9.04
C ILE A 6 5.87 5.99 -7.62
N HIS A 7 4.97 6.66 -6.91
CA HIS A 7 4.65 6.28 -5.53
C HIS A 7 4.01 4.89 -5.46
N LEU A 8 3.03 4.63 -6.34
CA LEU A 8 2.33 3.34 -6.30
C LEU A 8 3.24 2.18 -6.65
N PHE A 9 4.00 2.30 -7.73
CA PHE A 9 4.90 1.22 -8.13
C PHE A 9 6.06 1.08 -7.15
N GLY A 10 6.58 2.20 -6.65
CA GLY A 10 7.64 2.17 -5.66
C GLY A 10 7.18 1.52 -4.36
N THR A 11 5.97 1.84 -3.91
CA THR A 11 5.42 1.23 -2.71
C THR A 11 5.22 -0.27 -2.92
N ALA A 12 4.74 -0.67 -4.10
CA ALA A 12 4.54 -2.09 -4.41
C ALA A 12 5.86 -2.86 -4.36
N GLN A 13 6.90 -2.34 -5.00
CA GLN A 13 8.20 -2.98 -5.00
C GLN A 13 8.79 -3.07 -3.60
N THR A 14 8.72 -1.98 -2.87
CA THR A 14 9.25 -1.92 -1.50
C THR A 14 8.51 -2.87 -0.59
N ALA A 15 7.18 -2.93 -0.71
CA ALA A 15 6.36 -3.84 0.08
C ALA A 15 6.75 -5.29 -0.21
N GLY A 16 6.97 -5.62 -1.48
CA GLY A 16 7.38 -6.97 -1.85
C GLY A 16 8.72 -7.36 -1.22
N LEU A 17 9.69 -6.45 -1.25
CA LEU A 17 11.00 -6.72 -0.67
C LEU A 17 10.92 -6.88 0.85
N ILE A 18 10.17 -6.00 1.52
CA ILE A 18 10.01 -6.08 2.96
C ILE A 18 9.31 -7.39 3.33
N ALA A 19 8.28 -7.75 2.56
CA ALA A 19 7.52 -8.98 2.81
C ALA A 19 8.43 -10.21 2.71
N LEU A 20 9.29 -10.25 1.70
CA LEU A 20 10.23 -11.36 1.56
C LEU A 20 11.13 -11.50 2.78
N ARG A 21 11.59 -10.38 3.32
CA ARG A 21 12.46 -10.40 4.50
C ARG A 21 11.71 -10.85 5.74
N ARG A 22 10.43 -10.57 5.84
CA ARG A 22 9.62 -10.85 7.03
C ARG A 22 8.84 -12.15 6.96
N GLY A 23 8.93 -12.86 5.83
CA GLY A 23 8.17 -14.10 5.66
C GLY A 23 6.69 -13.86 5.41
N VAL A 24 6.33 -12.68 4.93
CA VAL A 24 4.96 -12.35 4.56
C VAL A 24 4.80 -12.61 3.06
N ASN A 25 3.58 -12.87 2.61
CA ASN A 25 3.32 -13.14 1.19
C ASN A 25 3.64 -11.90 0.36
N ALA A 26 4.71 -11.99 -0.43
CA ALA A 26 5.20 -10.87 -1.22
C ALA A 26 4.21 -10.44 -2.30
N GLU A 27 3.51 -11.39 -2.91
CA GLU A 27 2.53 -11.07 -3.95
C GLU A 27 1.39 -10.22 -3.39
N LEU A 28 0.84 -10.62 -2.24
CA LEU A 28 -0.22 -9.85 -1.60
C LEU A 28 0.30 -8.47 -1.17
N ALA A 29 1.55 -8.41 -0.72
CA ALA A 29 2.15 -7.14 -0.33
C ALA A 29 2.29 -6.20 -1.52
N GLN A 30 2.72 -6.71 -2.66
CA GLN A 30 2.86 -5.91 -3.87
C GLN A 30 1.52 -5.39 -4.36
N ILE A 31 0.50 -6.24 -4.35
CA ILE A 31 -0.84 -5.85 -4.76
C ILE A 31 -1.40 -4.79 -3.82
N SER A 32 -1.22 -4.99 -2.52
CA SER A 32 -1.66 -4.01 -1.52
C SER A 32 -0.96 -2.67 -1.73
N GLY A 33 0.34 -2.71 -1.98
CA GLY A 33 1.11 -1.48 -2.23
C GLY A 33 0.66 -0.75 -3.47
N LEU A 34 0.35 -1.50 -4.54
CA LEU A 34 -0.08 -0.90 -5.79
C LEU A 34 -1.43 -0.20 -5.65
N LEU A 35 -2.32 -0.74 -4.82
CA LEU A 35 -3.69 -0.27 -4.73
C LEU A 35 -3.99 0.56 -3.47
N HIS A 36 -3.00 0.77 -2.60
CA HIS A 36 -3.27 1.34 -1.27
C HIS A 36 -3.88 2.75 -1.29
N ASP A 37 -3.57 3.55 -2.31
CA ASP A 37 -4.11 4.91 -2.44
C ASP A 37 -5.06 5.03 -3.63
N TYR A 38 -5.69 3.94 -4.02
CA TYR A 38 -6.52 3.89 -5.20
C TYR A 38 -7.55 5.01 -5.25
N ARG A 39 -8.30 5.19 -4.16
CA ARG A 39 -9.36 6.20 -4.11
C ARG A 39 -8.79 7.62 -4.15
N LYS A 40 -7.68 7.84 -3.46
CA LYS A 40 -7.04 9.14 -3.43
C LYS A 40 -6.65 9.60 -4.83
N TYR A 41 -6.02 8.73 -5.60
CA TYR A 41 -5.58 9.10 -6.94
C TYR A 41 -6.72 9.14 -7.95
N LEU A 42 -7.81 8.46 -7.66
CA LEU A 42 -8.99 8.48 -8.51
C LEU A 42 -9.78 9.77 -8.34
N THR A 43 -9.94 10.24 -7.12
CA THR A 43 -10.79 11.39 -6.79
C THR A 43 -10.02 12.65 -6.41
N GLY A 44 -8.76 12.52 -6.04
CA GLY A 44 -7.96 13.63 -5.53
C GLY A 44 -8.27 14.00 -4.09
N VAL A 45 -9.18 13.29 -3.43
CA VAL A 45 -9.55 13.54 -2.04
C VAL A 45 -8.68 12.70 -1.14
N ASP A 46 -8.05 13.34 -0.14
CA ASP A 46 -7.12 12.69 0.76
C ASP A 46 -7.78 12.18 2.05
N GLU A 47 -8.94 12.74 2.39
CA GLU A 47 -9.64 12.39 3.62
C GLU A 47 -10.22 11.00 3.53
N LYS A 48 -9.92 10.16 4.54
CA LYS A 48 -10.38 8.77 4.63
C LYS A 48 -10.04 7.93 3.40
N HIS A 49 -8.98 8.31 2.68
CA HIS A 49 -8.63 7.62 1.44
C HIS A 49 -8.31 6.15 1.65
N ALA A 50 -7.78 5.79 2.82
CA ALA A 50 -7.39 4.40 3.08
C ALA A 50 -8.62 3.50 3.13
N GLU A 51 -9.63 3.89 3.92
CA GLU A 51 -10.85 3.09 4.05
C GLU A 51 -11.62 3.04 2.74
N GLU A 52 -11.73 4.18 2.07
CA GLU A 52 -12.43 4.25 0.80
C GLU A 52 -11.71 3.45 -0.30
N SER A 53 -10.37 3.48 -0.29
CA SER A 53 -9.61 2.67 -1.23
C SER A 53 -9.84 1.18 -0.99
N ALA A 54 -9.85 0.75 0.27
CA ALA A 54 -10.11 -0.64 0.61
C ALA A 54 -11.48 -1.07 0.09
N ASP A 55 -12.50 -0.24 0.32
CA ASP A 55 -13.86 -0.55 -0.12
C ASP A 55 -13.96 -0.60 -1.64
N ALA A 56 -13.29 0.30 -2.33
CA ALA A 56 -13.33 0.37 -3.80
C ALA A 56 -12.58 -0.81 -4.44
N VAL A 57 -11.51 -1.27 -3.81
CA VAL A 57 -10.67 -2.33 -4.35
C VAL A 57 -11.31 -3.71 -4.18
N MET A 58 -12.10 -3.89 -3.14
CA MET A 58 -12.68 -5.20 -2.83
C MET A 58 -13.41 -5.84 -4.02
N PRO A 59 -14.39 -5.15 -4.65
CA PRO A 59 -15.08 -5.76 -5.79
C PRO A 59 -14.17 -5.97 -7.00
N ILE A 60 -13.17 -5.14 -7.16
CA ILE A 60 -12.22 -5.29 -8.26
C ILE A 60 -11.46 -6.60 -8.10
N LEU A 61 -10.94 -6.87 -6.90
CA LEU A 61 -10.22 -8.10 -6.62
C LEU A 61 -11.13 -9.32 -6.75
N ALA A 62 -12.37 -9.20 -6.27
CA ALA A 62 -13.33 -10.30 -6.36
C ALA A 62 -13.62 -10.68 -7.80
N LYS A 63 -13.71 -9.68 -8.68
CA LYS A 63 -14.02 -9.92 -10.09
C LYS A 63 -12.94 -10.66 -10.83
N THR A 64 -11.70 -10.55 -10.40
CA THR A 64 -10.59 -11.22 -11.09
C THR A 64 -10.66 -12.73 -10.97
N GLY A 65 -11.26 -13.23 -9.89
CA GLY A 65 -11.29 -14.66 -9.61
C GLY A 65 -9.94 -15.25 -9.24
N LEU A 66 -8.92 -14.39 -9.03
CA LEU A 66 -7.55 -14.85 -8.76
C LEU A 66 -7.24 -14.96 -7.28
N PHE A 67 -8.09 -14.40 -6.42
CA PHE A 67 -7.81 -14.31 -4.99
C PHE A 67 -8.90 -15.01 -4.18
N SER A 68 -8.51 -15.69 -3.11
CA SER A 68 -9.45 -16.26 -2.17
C SER A 68 -10.09 -15.16 -1.33
N VAL A 69 -11.18 -15.49 -0.65
CA VAL A 69 -11.86 -14.57 0.25
C VAL A 69 -10.90 -14.09 1.33
N CYS A 70 -10.07 -15.00 1.85
CA CYS A 70 -9.08 -14.65 2.88
C CYS A 70 -8.03 -13.68 2.34
N GLU A 71 -7.58 -13.91 1.12
CA GLU A 71 -6.58 -13.04 0.50
C GLU A 71 -7.13 -11.64 0.26
N ILE A 72 -8.35 -11.56 -0.26
CA ILE A 72 -9.00 -10.27 -0.47
C ILE A 72 -9.18 -9.54 0.87
N GLY A 73 -9.59 -10.27 1.90
CA GLY A 73 -9.73 -9.71 3.23
C GLY A 73 -8.43 -9.17 3.78
N ASN A 74 -7.33 -9.90 3.58
CA ASN A 74 -6.00 -9.45 4.04
C ASN A 74 -5.55 -8.20 3.31
N ILE A 75 -5.74 -8.16 1.99
CA ILE A 75 -5.36 -7.02 1.18
C ILE A 75 -6.16 -5.78 1.57
N THR A 76 -7.48 -5.92 1.64
CA THR A 76 -8.34 -4.77 1.93
C THR A 76 -8.12 -4.26 3.36
N ARG A 77 -7.89 -5.17 4.32
CA ARG A 77 -7.59 -4.75 5.68
C ARG A 77 -6.26 -3.98 5.74
N ALA A 78 -5.25 -4.47 5.05
CA ALA A 78 -3.96 -3.78 5.02
C ALA A 78 -4.10 -2.38 4.42
N ILE A 79 -4.87 -2.27 3.33
CA ILE A 79 -5.11 -0.97 2.70
C ILE A 79 -5.85 -0.04 3.66
N ALA A 80 -6.91 -0.54 4.32
CA ALA A 80 -7.69 0.29 5.24
C ALA A 80 -6.84 0.79 6.40
N ASN A 81 -5.89 -0.01 6.85
CA ASN A 81 -5.08 0.32 8.03
C ASN A 81 -3.78 1.04 7.71
N HIS A 82 -3.44 1.21 6.43
CA HIS A 82 -2.09 1.72 6.10
C HIS A 82 -1.83 3.14 6.60
N SER A 83 -2.87 3.93 6.79
CA SER A 83 -2.73 5.30 7.30
C SER A 83 -2.58 5.36 8.81
N ASP A 84 -2.93 4.28 9.52
CA ASP A 84 -2.84 4.24 10.98
C ASP A 84 -1.43 3.83 11.39
N LYS A 85 -0.57 4.81 11.53
CA LYS A 85 0.84 4.55 11.87
C LYS A 85 1.08 4.39 13.36
N GLU A 86 0.09 4.66 14.18
CA GLU A 86 0.25 4.62 15.63
C GLU A 86 -0.03 3.26 16.23
N ASN A 87 -0.93 2.50 15.63
CA ASN A 87 -1.30 1.19 16.15
C ASN A 87 -0.67 0.09 15.32
N VAL A 88 -0.25 -0.98 15.98
CA VAL A 88 0.35 -2.13 15.30
C VAL A 88 -0.76 -3.01 14.77
N GLY A 89 -0.69 -3.34 13.48
CA GLY A 89 -1.63 -4.24 12.83
C GLY A 89 -1.04 -5.63 12.64
N LEU A 90 -1.64 -6.38 11.71
CA LEU A 90 -1.14 -7.70 11.36
C LEU A 90 0.09 -7.57 10.44
N PRO A 91 0.85 -8.65 10.25
CA PRO A 91 2.11 -8.56 9.50
C PRO A 91 2.00 -7.89 8.13
N LEU A 92 0.97 -8.19 7.35
CA LEU A 92 0.81 -7.55 6.04
C LEU A 92 0.53 -6.06 6.19
N ASP A 93 -0.25 -5.68 7.21
CA ASP A 93 -0.54 -4.28 7.49
C ASP A 93 0.75 -3.50 7.75
N GLU A 94 1.64 -4.09 8.56
CA GLU A 94 2.89 -3.43 8.93
C GLU A 94 3.86 -3.35 7.74
N VAL A 95 3.88 -4.37 6.89
CA VAL A 95 4.67 -4.32 5.66
C VAL A 95 4.23 -3.14 4.80
N LEU A 96 2.93 -2.98 4.61
CA LEU A 96 2.41 -1.91 3.77
C LEU A 96 2.70 -0.54 4.38
N LYS A 97 2.51 -0.39 5.70
CA LYS A 97 2.81 0.87 6.38
C LYS A 97 4.27 1.26 6.22
N ASP A 98 5.17 0.31 6.44
CA ASP A 98 6.60 0.57 6.34
C ASP A 98 7.01 0.89 4.91
N ALA A 99 6.42 0.19 3.94
CA ALA A 99 6.70 0.45 2.53
C ALA A 99 6.24 1.84 2.13
N ASP A 100 5.06 2.23 2.58
CA ASP A 100 4.50 3.55 2.29
C ASP A 100 5.38 4.66 2.87
N ILE A 101 5.79 4.50 4.12
CA ILE A 101 6.67 5.46 4.78
C ILE A 101 8.01 5.54 4.07
N LEU A 102 8.61 4.40 3.78
CA LEU A 102 9.92 4.36 3.15
C LEU A 102 9.88 5.00 1.76
N GLN A 103 8.83 4.74 0.99
CA GLN A 103 8.70 5.32 -0.33
C GLN A 103 8.56 6.84 -0.27
N HIS A 104 7.81 7.35 0.71
CA HIS A 104 7.72 8.80 0.90
C HIS A 104 9.07 9.40 1.26
N VAL A 105 9.81 8.74 2.14
CA VAL A 105 11.15 9.21 2.52
C VAL A 105 12.07 9.22 1.32
N LEU A 106 12.06 8.17 0.52
CA LEU A 106 12.93 8.08 -0.65
C LEU A 106 12.61 9.15 -1.69
N GLN A 107 11.34 9.42 -1.92
CA GLN A 107 10.94 10.48 -2.84
C GLN A 107 11.36 11.85 -2.36
N ASN A 108 11.25 12.09 -1.05
CA ASN A 108 11.63 13.37 -0.48
C ASN A 108 13.13 13.54 -0.32
N THR A 109 13.86 12.44 -0.16
CA THR A 109 15.32 12.51 -0.01
C THR A 109 15.99 13.03 -1.26
N THR A 110 15.40 12.85 -2.42
CA THR A 110 15.97 13.42 -3.62
C THR A 110 16.10 14.93 -3.51
N CYS A 111 15.26 15.53 -2.69
CA CYS A 111 15.31 16.96 -2.43
C CYS A 111 16.10 17.28 -1.18
N ALA A 112 16.10 16.39 -0.20
CA ALA A 112 16.68 16.65 1.11
C ALA A 112 18.06 16.04 1.29
N ALA A 113 18.39 15.01 0.52
CA ALA A 113 19.68 14.30 0.65
C ALA A 113 20.89 15.23 0.62
N PRO A 114 20.92 16.27 -0.21
CA PRO A 114 22.10 17.14 -0.26
C PRO A 114 22.39 17.84 1.05
N LYS A 115 21.47 17.84 1.96
CA LYS A 115 21.68 18.51 3.25
C LYS A 115 22.54 17.73 4.21
N ARG A 116 22.85 16.52 3.88
CA ARG A 116 23.71 15.71 4.72
C ARG A 116 25.15 16.06 4.56
#